data_da0b0218fe3fcb8241981d5762a60ae4
#
_entry.id   da0b0218fe3fcb8241981d5762a60ae4
#
_cell.length_a   1.000
_cell.length_b   1.000
_cell.length_c   1.000
_cell.angle_alpha   90.00
_cell.angle_beta   90.00
_cell.angle_gamma   90.00
#
_symmetry.space_group_name_H-M   'P 1'
#
loop_
_entity.id
_entity.type
_entity.pdbx_description
1 polymer ?
#
loop_
_entity_poly.entity_id
_entity_poly.type
_entity_poly.pdbx_seq_one_letter_code
_entity_poly.pdbx_strand_id
1 'polypeptide(L)'
;MPVSPLNTAATYAPWVRSPRDFFKPLAVGAPEPLREIPFRPSRVVHFFPPQNARLVAKLPELAPTVDILLGNLEDAIPMADKEAARAGLVEVGRTLDLGDTQLWTRVNSLDSPWGLDDLTTLVTEIGDRLDVVMIPKVEGPEDIHYVDRLLAQLEAKAKLTKPLLVHAILETARGVANIEEICAASPRMQGLSLGPADLAANRRMKTTRVGGGHPDYVVRADPDPEHPDAVRPTFQQDLWHYTLARMVDACVTFGLLPFYGPFGDIKDTVACEDQFRNAYLLGCVGAWSLHPAQIEIAKRVFSPRPSDVQQAQRVIDAMGDGTGAIMLDGKMEDDASVKQCHVVVNLARQLADRDPELAARYGF
;
A
#
# COMPACT_ATOMS: atom_id res chain seq x y z
N MET A 1 34.22 3.08 9.05
CA MET A 1 33.58 4.12 8.24
C MET A 1 32.10 3.83 8.29
N PRO A 2 31.19 4.77 8.56
CA PRO A 2 29.77 4.48 8.55
C PRO A 2 29.38 4.07 7.12
N VAL A 3 28.82 2.88 7.00
CA VAL A 3 28.20 2.40 5.76
C VAL A 3 27.03 3.33 5.50
N SER A 4 27.10 4.10 4.42
CA SER A 4 25.97 4.87 3.91
C SER A 4 24.76 3.94 3.83
N PRO A 5 23.55 4.36 4.25
CA PRO A 5 22.35 3.55 4.06
C PRO A 5 22.33 3.17 2.58
N LEU A 6 22.23 1.85 2.32
CA LEU A 6 22.09 1.34 0.98
C LEU A 6 20.90 2.04 0.36
N ASN A 7 21.21 2.94 -0.56
CA ASN A 7 20.24 3.58 -1.41
C ASN A 7 19.52 2.43 -2.15
N THR A 8 18.34 2.04 -1.68
CA THR A 8 17.50 1.04 -2.33
C THR A 8 16.85 1.59 -3.62
N ALA A 9 17.33 2.76 -4.07
CA ALA A 9 17.16 3.12 -5.46
C ALA A 9 17.83 2.00 -6.27
N ALA A 10 16.99 1.10 -6.79
CA ALA A 10 17.41 0.09 -7.73
C ALA A 10 18.45 0.71 -8.65
N THR A 11 19.59 0.06 -8.80
CA THR A 11 20.60 0.41 -9.79
C THR A 11 19.97 0.17 -11.17
N TYR A 12 19.10 1.09 -11.58
CA TYR A 12 18.60 1.11 -12.94
C TYR A 12 19.76 1.20 -13.89
N ALA A 13 19.65 0.45 -14.97
CA ALA A 13 20.50 0.70 -16.12
C ALA A 13 20.59 2.22 -16.36
N PRO A 14 21.77 2.81 -16.55
CA PRO A 14 21.99 4.27 -16.51
C PRO A 14 21.17 5.06 -17.54
N TRP A 15 20.43 4.38 -18.43
CA TRP A 15 19.54 4.98 -19.43
C TRP A 15 18.04 4.98 -19.01
N VAL A 16 17.67 4.26 -17.94
CA VAL A 16 16.31 4.31 -17.41
C VAL A 16 16.27 5.39 -16.34
N ARG A 17 15.89 6.60 -16.73
CA ARG A 17 15.67 7.69 -15.78
C ARG A 17 14.31 7.48 -15.13
N SER A 18 14.30 7.51 -13.79
CA SER A 18 13.04 7.59 -13.07
C SER A 18 12.26 8.81 -13.56
N PRO A 19 10.92 8.74 -13.73
CA PRO A 19 10.11 9.93 -13.96
C PRO A 19 10.41 11.07 -12.99
N ARG A 20 10.85 10.75 -11.80
CA ARG A 20 11.26 11.71 -10.76
C ARG A 20 12.53 12.50 -11.10
N ASP A 21 13.33 12.08 -12.08
CA ASP A 21 14.51 12.82 -12.55
C ASP A 21 14.15 13.99 -13.48
N PHE A 22 12.91 14.05 -13.98
CA PHE A 22 12.45 15.08 -14.90
C PHE A 22 11.61 16.18 -14.22
N PHE A 23 11.84 16.39 -12.97
CA PHE A 23 10.96 17.14 -12.11
C PHE A 23 11.05 18.66 -12.25
N LYS A 24 9.92 19.25 -12.55
CA LYS A 24 9.63 20.68 -12.32
C LYS A 24 8.21 20.81 -11.80
N PRO A 25 7.92 21.75 -10.89
CA PRO A 25 6.54 22.05 -10.51
C PRO A 25 5.68 22.32 -11.74
N LEU A 26 4.52 21.68 -11.83
CA LEU A 26 3.61 21.85 -12.98
C LEU A 26 2.81 23.17 -12.94
N ALA A 27 2.89 23.90 -11.84
CA ALA A 27 2.30 25.22 -11.70
C ALA A 27 3.27 26.18 -11.01
N VAL A 28 3.21 27.45 -11.37
CA VAL A 28 4.00 28.50 -10.73
C VAL A 28 3.57 28.64 -9.26
N GLY A 29 4.51 28.50 -8.36
CA GLY A 29 4.25 28.57 -6.91
C GLY A 29 3.81 27.25 -6.27
N ALA A 30 3.70 26.16 -7.05
CA ALA A 30 3.55 24.83 -6.48
C ALA A 30 4.85 24.38 -5.79
N PRO A 31 4.75 23.53 -4.75
CA PRO A 31 5.94 22.97 -4.10
C PRO A 31 6.73 22.10 -5.06
N GLU A 32 8.03 22.00 -4.79
CA GLU A 32 8.87 21.07 -5.52
C GLU A 32 8.50 19.63 -5.18
N PRO A 33 8.45 18.79 -6.17
CA PRO A 33 8.14 17.41 -5.99
C PRO A 33 9.22 16.63 -5.23
N LEU A 34 8.80 15.58 -4.53
CA LEU A 34 9.72 14.72 -3.80
C LEU A 34 10.54 13.88 -4.79
N ARG A 35 11.85 13.80 -4.56
CA ARG A 35 12.72 12.92 -5.34
C ARG A 35 12.57 11.46 -4.93
N GLU A 36 12.27 11.23 -3.66
CA GLU A 36 12.03 9.91 -3.07
C GLU A 36 10.82 9.99 -2.15
N ILE A 37 10.07 8.89 -2.06
CA ILE A 37 8.99 8.77 -1.09
C ILE A 37 9.63 8.58 0.29
N PRO A 38 9.37 9.47 1.26
CA PRO A 38 9.88 9.28 2.61
C PRO A 38 9.33 7.98 3.20
N PHE A 39 10.18 7.21 3.86
CA PHE A 39 9.69 6.06 4.60
C PHE A 39 8.79 6.53 5.75
N ARG A 40 7.58 5.99 5.75
CA ARG A 40 6.64 6.07 6.87
C ARG A 40 5.99 4.70 7.03
N PRO A 41 5.76 4.21 8.26
CA PRO A 41 5.00 2.99 8.45
C PRO A 41 3.69 3.05 7.67
N SER A 42 3.38 1.98 6.95
CA SER A 42 2.24 1.92 6.03
C SER A 42 1.57 0.55 6.04
N ARG A 43 1.68 -0.16 7.17
CA ARG A 43 1.21 -1.55 7.33
C ARG A 43 -0.31 -1.67 7.24
N VAL A 44 -1.03 -0.63 7.64
CA VAL A 44 -2.48 -0.62 7.66
C VAL A 44 -3.05 0.71 7.19
N VAL A 45 -3.96 0.65 6.21
CA VAL A 45 -4.77 1.78 5.74
C VAL A 45 -6.19 1.57 6.28
N HIS A 46 -6.56 2.29 7.34
CA HIS A 46 -7.88 2.15 7.94
C HIS A 46 -8.86 3.15 7.37
N PHE A 47 -9.93 2.63 6.76
CA PHE A 47 -10.97 3.43 6.13
C PHE A 47 -12.03 3.89 7.14
N PHE A 48 -12.41 5.16 7.07
CA PHE A 48 -13.54 5.69 7.83
C PHE A 48 -14.46 6.53 6.94
N PRO A 49 -15.80 6.50 7.20
CA PRO A 49 -16.78 7.31 6.50
C PRO A 49 -16.96 8.66 7.22
N PRO A 50 -16.46 9.79 6.67
CA PRO A 50 -16.41 11.07 7.40
C PRO A 50 -17.77 11.68 7.74
N GLN A 51 -18.85 11.30 7.03
CA GLN A 51 -20.21 11.74 7.35
C GLN A 51 -20.82 11.04 8.58
N ASN A 52 -20.18 9.96 9.06
CA ASN A 52 -20.69 9.18 10.18
C ASN A 52 -20.12 9.70 11.50
N ALA A 53 -20.84 10.63 12.15
CA ALA A 53 -20.40 11.26 13.38
C ALA A 53 -20.05 10.26 14.50
N ARG A 54 -20.73 9.11 14.56
CA ARG A 54 -20.45 8.06 15.56
C ARG A 54 -19.07 7.41 15.34
N LEU A 55 -18.69 7.18 14.10
CA LEU A 55 -17.38 6.62 13.77
C LEU A 55 -16.29 7.68 13.88
N VAL A 56 -16.56 8.90 13.43
CA VAL A 56 -15.64 10.04 13.57
C VAL A 56 -15.28 10.30 15.05
N ALA A 57 -16.25 10.22 15.97
CA ALA A 57 -16.01 10.39 17.39
C ALA A 57 -15.02 9.38 18.01
N LYS A 58 -14.74 8.26 17.33
CA LYS A 58 -13.77 7.24 17.76
C LYS A 58 -12.36 7.45 17.19
N LEU A 59 -12.19 8.37 16.24
CA LEU A 59 -10.90 8.58 15.60
C LEU A 59 -9.77 9.00 16.56
N PRO A 60 -10.00 9.81 17.60
CA PRO A 60 -8.95 10.14 18.56
C PRO A 60 -8.35 8.92 19.27
N GLU A 61 -9.18 7.89 19.56
CA GLU A 61 -8.70 6.65 20.17
C GLU A 61 -8.07 5.72 19.12
N LEU A 62 -8.51 5.80 17.89
CA LEU A 62 -8.07 4.93 16.80
C LEU A 62 -6.77 5.42 16.13
N ALA A 63 -6.59 6.73 15.97
CA ALA A 63 -5.45 7.31 15.27
C ALA A 63 -4.09 6.74 15.76
N PRO A 64 -3.78 6.68 17.05
CA PRO A 64 -2.49 6.16 17.50
C PRO A 64 -2.29 4.65 17.26
N THR A 65 -3.34 3.93 16.87
CA THR A 65 -3.26 2.47 16.64
C THR A 65 -3.01 2.09 15.18
N VAL A 66 -3.10 3.05 14.25
CA VAL A 66 -2.96 2.81 12.81
C VAL A 66 -1.84 3.63 12.20
N ASP A 67 -1.26 3.14 11.13
CA ASP A 67 -0.24 3.89 10.39
C ASP A 67 -0.89 4.96 9.48
N ILE A 68 -2.09 4.65 8.93
CA ILE A 68 -2.82 5.52 7.99
C ILE A 68 -4.31 5.52 8.33
N LEU A 69 -4.88 6.71 8.53
CA LEU A 69 -6.32 6.95 8.50
C LEU A 69 -6.71 7.45 7.11
N LEU A 70 -7.72 6.82 6.49
CA LEU A 70 -8.20 7.21 5.19
C LEU A 70 -9.66 7.65 5.25
N GLY A 71 -9.90 8.94 5.02
CA GLY A 71 -11.26 9.48 4.84
C GLY A 71 -11.81 9.09 3.47
N ASN A 72 -12.87 8.29 3.48
CA ASN A 72 -13.47 7.78 2.26
C ASN A 72 -14.61 8.66 1.77
N LEU A 73 -14.54 9.12 0.51
CA LEU A 73 -15.62 9.89 -0.15
C LEU A 73 -16.31 9.11 -1.28
N GLU A 74 -15.74 7.95 -1.64
CA GLU A 74 -16.17 7.18 -2.82
C GLU A 74 -17.16 6.06 -2.46
N ASP A 75 -16.93 4.85 -2.87
CA ASP A 75 -17.81 3.71 -2.63
C ASP A 75 -18.11 3.51 -1.14
N ALA A 76 -19.31 3.00 -0.84
CA ALA A 76 -19.92 2.92 0.49
C ALA A 76 -20.42 4.26 1.09
N ILE A 77 -20.23 5.39 0.39
CA ILE A 77 -20.85 6.66 0.75
C ILE A 77 -22.07 6.88 -0.18
N PRO A 78 -23.30 6.95 0.33
CA PRO A 78 -24.47 7.22 -0.47
C PRO A 78 -24.35 8.54 -1.25
N MET A 79 -24.95 8.60 -2.44
CA MET A 79 -24.88 9.79 -3.29
C MET A 79 -25.36 11.07 -2.56
N ALA A 80 -26.40 10.95 -1.74
CA ALA A 80 -26.94 12.08 -0.96
C ALA A 80 -25.99 12.57 0.13
N ASP A 81 -25.02 11.76 0.54
CA ASP A 81 -24.10 12.06 1.64
C ASP A 81 -22.71 12.50 1.16
N LYS A 82 -22.45 12.56 -0.15
CA LYS A 82 -21.12 12.89 -0.72
C LYS A 82 -20.58 14.23 -0.22
N GLU A 83 -21.43 15.27 -0.24
CA GLU A 83 -21.05 16.59 0.24
C GLU A 83 -20.83 16.61 1.77
N ALA A 84 -21.68 15.91 2.51
CA ALA A 84 -21.52 15.78 3.96
C ALA A 84 -20.24 15.01 4.32
N ALA A 85 -19.88 14.00 3.56
CA ALA A 85 -18.63 13.27 3.75
C ALA A 85 -17.40 14.15 3.48
N ARG A 86 -17.44 14.95 2.41
CA ARG A 86 -16.37 15.94 2.12
C ARG A 86 -16.21 16.94 3.25
N ALA A 87 -17.33 17.55 3.70
CA ALA A 87 -17.31 18.50 4.81
C ALA A 87 -16.83 17.86 6.12
N GLY A 88 -17.26 16.65 6.41
CA GLY A 88 -16.82 15.88 7.57
C GLY A 88 -15.31 15.58 7.54
N LEU A 89 -14.75 15.28 6.38
CA LEU A 89 -13.31 15.06 6.25
C LEU A 89 -12.51 16.36 6.47
N VAL A 90 -13.01 17.51 5.98
CA VAL A 90 -12.41 18.81 6.27
C VAL A 90 -12.37 19.07 7.78
N GLU A 91 -13.46 18.80 8.48
CA GLU A 91 -13.52 18.97 9.94
C GLU A 91 -12.55 18.04 10.67
N VAL A 92 -12.48 16.76 10.27
CA VAL A 92 -11.49 15.80 10.80
C VAL A 92 -10.07 16.30 10.57
N GLY A 93 -9.73 16.73 9.36
CA GLY A 93 -8.40 17.24 9.03
C GLY A 93 -7.99 18.47 9.84
N ARG A 94 -8.95 19.33 10.19
CA ARG A 94 -8.70 20.52 11.01
C ARG A 94 -8.56 20.24 12.50
N THR A 95 -9.29 19.27 13.02
CA THR A 95 -9.48 19.12 14.48
C THR A 95 -8.81 17.91 15.07
N LEU A 96 -8.59 16.83 14.29
CA LEU A 96 -8.01 15.60 14.81
C LEU A 96 -6.50 15.77 15.03
N ASP A 97 -6.04 15.44 16.24
CA ASP A 97 -4.61 15.22 16.47
C ASP A 97 -4.20 13.86 15.88
N LEU A 98 -3.36 13.92 14.86
CA LEU A 98 -2.91 12.73 14.14
C LEU A 98 -1.63 12.12 14.72
N GLY A 99 -0.86 12.90 15.51
CA GLY A 99 0.47 12.46 15.92
C GLY A 99 1.32 12.06 14.71
N ASP A 100 1.82 10.82 14.69
CA ASP A 100 2.58 10.25 13.57
C ASP A 100 1.71 9.58 12.49
N THR A 101 0.39 9.47 12.71
CA THR A 101 -0.54 8.83 11.78
C THR A 101 -0.71 9.67 10.53
N GLN A 102 -0.64 9.05 9.36
CA GLN A 102 -0.89 9.71 8.09
C GLN A 102 -2.39 9.92 7.87
N LEU A 103 -2.76 11.06 7.30
CA LEU A 103 -4.12 11.30 6.82
C LEU A 103 -4.16 11.18 5.29
N TRP A 104 -4.88 10.20 4.80
CA TRP A 104 -5.17 10.01 3.39
C TRP A 104 -6.63 10.27 3.09
N THR A 105 -6.95 10.49 1.81
CA THR A 105 -8.34 10.54 1.33
C THR A 105 -8.50 9.70 0.08
N ARG A 106 -9.61 8.97 -0.04
CA ARG A 106 -10.07 8.43 -1.31
C ARG A 106 -11.16 9.34 -1.84
N VAL A 107 -10.86 10.06 -2.91
CA VAL A 107 -11.82 10.94 -3.59
C VAL A 107 -12.78 10.14 -4.45
N ASN A 108 -13.88 10.75 -4.90
CA ASN A 108 -14.74 10.14 -5.89
C ASN A 108 -14.01 9.94 -7.22
N SER A 109 -14.46 8.96 -8.00
CA SER A 109 -13.85 8.65 -9.31
C SER A 109 -13.86 9.86 -10.25
N LEU A 110 -12.88 9.91 -11.16
CA LEU A 110 -12.67 11.08 -12.03
C LEU A 110 -13.80 11.29 -13.06
N ASP A 111 -14.58 10.26 -13.34
CA ASP A 111 -15.78 10.31 -14.18
C ASP A 111 -17.06 10.72 -13.40
N SER A 112 -16.93 10.94 -12.08
CA SER A 112 -18.04 11.38 -11.23
C SER A 112 -18.17 12.91 -11.19
N PRO A 113 -19.36 13.46 -10.89
CA PRO A 113 -19.53 14.91 -10.74
C PRO A 113 -18.89 15.47 -9.47
N TRP A 114 -18.41 14.63 -8.53
CA TRP A 114 -17.87 15.07 -7.23
C TRP A 114 -16.35 15.16 -7.19
N GLY A 115 -15.62 14.44 -8.07
CA GLY A 115 -14.16 14.32 -7.99
C GLY A 115 -13.42 15.67 -8.03
N LEU A 116 -13.86 16.60 -8.87
CA LEU A 116 -13.27 17.95 -8.94
C LEU A 116 -13.46 18.72 -7.64
N ASP A 117 -14.67 18.72 -7.09
CA ASP A 117 -14.99 19.44 -5.85
C ASP A 117 -14.30 18.80 -4.64
N ASP A 118 -14.14 17.47 -4.63
CA ASP A 118 -13.36 16.78 -3.60
C ASP A 118 -11.93 17.27 -3.57
N LEU A 119 -11.24 17.23 -4.72
CA LEU A 119 -9.85 17.68 -4.83
C LEU A 119 -9.72 19.17 -4.48
N THR A 120 -10.59 20.02 -5.04
CA THR A 120 -10.54 21.45 -4.82
C THR A 120 -10.74 21.79 -3.35
N THR A 121 -11.77 21.23 -2.72
CA THR A 121 -12.10 21.54 -1.32
C THR A 121 -11.02 21.01 -0.38
N LEU A 122 -10.65 19.72 -0.51
CA LEU A 122 -9.71 19.11 0.43
C LEU A 122 -8.32 19.75 0.36
N VAL A 123 -7.81 20.02 -0.84
CA VAL A 123 -6.49 20.64 -0.99
C VAL A 123 -6.47 22.07 -0.47
N THR A 124 -7.54 22.83 -0.69
CA THR A 124 -7.57 24.23 -0.24
C THR A 124 -7.83 24.39 1.26
N GLU A 125 -8.57 23.47 1.88
CA GLU A 125 -9.00 23.58 3.27
C GLU A 125 -8.11 22.84 4.28
N ILE A 126 -7.52 21.70 3.86
CA ILE A 126 -6.72 20.81 4.72
C ILE A 126 -5.50 20.20 4.01
N GLY A 127 -5.07 20.77 2.88
CA GLY A 127 -3.97 20.20 2.08
C GLY A 127 -2.64 20.09 2.84
N ASP A 128 -2.37 20.95 3.81
CA ASP A 128 -1.21 20.89 4.69
C ASP A 128 -1.25 19.70 5.68
N ARG A 129 -2.44 19.15 5.92
CA ARG A 129 -2.70 18.01 6.81
C ARG A 129 -2.78 16.70 6.07
N LEU A 130 -3.07 16.73 4.77
CA LEU A 130 -3.14 15.54 3.94
C LEU A 130 -1.73 15.08 3.51
N ASP A 131 -1.55 13.78 3.44
CA ASP A 131 -0.32 13.17 2.93
C ASP A 131 -0.52 12.61 1.52
N VAL A 132 -1.63 11.92 1.27
CA VAL A 132 -1.89 11.21 0.02
C VAL A 132 -3.34 11.34 -0.42
N VAL A 133 -3.54 11.55 -1.72
CA VAL A 133 -4.83 11.45 -2.39
C VAL A 133 -4.91 10.12 -3.13
N MET A 134 -5.85 9.27 -2.75
CA MET A 134 -6.11 7.99 -3.37
C MET A 134 -7.17 8.15 -4.46
N ILE A 135 -6.82 7.77 -5.70
CA ILE A 135 -7.66 7.88 -6.88
C ILE A 135 -8.21 6.50 -7.23
N PRO A 136 -9.54 6.31 -7.17
CA PRO A 136 -10.18 5.07 -7.57
C PRO A 136 -10.26 4.94 -9.10
N LYS A 137 -10.42 3.72 -9.58
CA LYS A 137 -10.74 3.36 -10.97
C LYS A 137 -9.78 3.95 -12.01
N VAL A 138 -8.49 4.06 -11.66
CA VAL A 138 -7.46 4.52 -12.57
C VAL A 138 -7.29 3.52 -13.71
N GLU A 139 -7.37 4.00 -14.96
CA GLU A 139 -7.28 3.16 -16.14
C GLU A 139 -6.03 3.41 -16.99
N GLY A 140 -5.38 4.56 -16.82
CA GLY A 140 -4.19 4.90 -17.58
C GLY A 140 -3.41 6.09 -17.02
N PRO A 141 -2.28 6.44 -17.63
CA PRO A 141 -1.46 7.58 -17.24
C PRO A 141 -2.18 8.93 -17.36
N GLU A 142 -3.16 9.04 -18.25
CA GLU A 142 -3.98 10.24 -18.46
C GLU A 142 -4.75 10.66 -17.18
N ASP A 143 -5.24 9.70 -16.41
CA ASP A 143 -5.93 9.95 -15.15
C ASP A 143 -4.98 10.60 -14.14
N ILE A 144 -3.78 10.06 -14.05
CA ILE A 144 -2.73 10.58 -13.16
C ILE A 144 -2.24 11.95 -13.61
N HIS A 145 -2.05 12.16 -14.93
CA HIS A 145 -1.63 13.45 -15.46
C HIS A 145 -2.66 14.57 -15.17
N TYR A 146 -3.95 14.25 -15.27
CA TYR A 146 -5.02 15.20 -14.91
C TYR A 146 -4.92 15.59 -13.44
N VAL A 147 -4.85 14.60 -12.54
CA VAL A 147 -4.76 14.83 -11.10
C VAL A 147 -3.49 15.60 -10.73
N ASP A 148 -2.35 15.24 -11.28
CA ASP A 148 -1.07 15.92 -11.00
C ASP A 148 -1.10 17.40 -11.36
N ARG A 149 -1.66 17.74 -12.54
CA ARG A 149 -1.80 19.15 -12.95
C ARG A 149 -2.77 19.92 -12.07
N LEU A 150 -3.88 19.30 -11.70
CA LEU A 150 -4.88 19.93 -10.83
C LEU A 150 -4.31 20.16 -9.42
N LEU A 151 -3.65 19.15 -8.85
CA LEU A 151 -3.00 19.26 -7.55
C LEU A 151 -1.96 20.37 -7.54
N ALA A 152 -1.10 20.47 -8.56
CA ALA A 152 -0.10 21.52 -8.63
C ALA A 152 -0.71 22.94 -8.61
N GLN A 153 -1.84 23.15 -9.31
CA GLN A 153 -2.55 24.43 -9.30
C GLN A 153 -3.20 24.73 -7.94
N LEU A 154 -3.82 23.73 -7.34
CA LEU A 154 -4.48 23.86 -6.04
C LEU A 154 -3.47 24.10 -4.90
N GLU A 155 -2.35 23.37 -4.92
CA GLU A 155 -1.24 23.56 -3.96
C GLU A 155 -0.63 24.97 -4.06
N ALA A 156 -0.39 25.44 -5.28
CA ALA A 156 0.08 26.81 -5.50
C ALA A 156 -0.92 27.85 -4.96
N LYS A 157 -2.21 27.64 -5.22
CA LYS A 157 -3.30 28.52 -4.73
C LYS A 157 -3.40 28.49 -3.20
N ALA A 158 -3.29 27.31 -2.59
CA ALA A 158 -3.33 27.11 -1.15
C ALA A 158 -1.98 27.42 -0.46
N LYS A 159 -0.93 27.72 -1.22
CA LYS A 159 0.43 28.00 -0.74
C LYS A 159 1.02 26.86 0.09
N LEU A 160 0.78 25.63 -0.32
CA LEU A 160 1.34 24.45 0.36
C LEU A 160 2.86 24.44 0.18
N THR A 161 3.56 23.98 1.21
CA THR A 161 5.03 23.88 1.23
C THR A 161 5.55 22.49 0.87
N LYS A 162 4.69 21.49 0.89
CA LYS A 162 4.99 20.11 0.48
C LYS A 162 3.96 19.64 -0.55
N PRO A 163 4.36 18.83 -1.56
CA PRO A 163 3.42 18.28 -2.52
C PRO A 163 2.60 17.16 -1.88
N LEU A 164 1.34 17.07 -2.28
CA LEU A 164 0.52 15.89 -2.01
C LEU A 164 0.95 14.74 -2.90
N LEU A 165 0.97 13.55 -2.36
CA LEU A 165 1.24 12.33 -3.10
C LEU A 165 -0.06 11.74 -3.66
N VAL A 166 0.07 10.93 -4.71
CA VAL A 166 -1.04 10.25 -5.39
C VAL A 166 -0.88 8.75 -5.23
N HIS A 167 -1.97 8.09 -4.86
CA HIS A 167 -2.08 6.65 -4.79
C HIS A 167 -3.18 6.17 -5.75
N ALA A 168 -2.91 5.20 -6.62
CA ALA A 168 -3.89 4.70 -7.56
C ALA A 168 -4.46 3.35 -7.14
N ILE A 169 -5.76 3.12 -7.40
CA ILE A 169 -6.39 1.83 -7.18
C ILE A 169 -6.51 1.10 -8.51
N LEU A 170 -5.94 -0.10 -8.57
CA LEU A 170 -6.04 -1.02 -9.70
C LEU A 170 -7.30 -1.87 -9.53
N GLU A 171 -8.39 -1.45 -10.11
CA GLU A 171 -9.70 -2.09 -9.94
C GLU A 171 -10.50 -2.20 -11.25
N THR A 172 -9.81 -1.97 -12.39
CA THR A 172 -10.31 -2.28 -13.72
C THR A 172 -9.30 -3.12 -14.50
N ALA A 173 -9.78 -3.92 -15.45
CA ALA A 173 -8.91 -4.73 -16.30
C ALA A 173 -7.96 -3.85 -17.13
N ARG A 174 -8.43 -2.64 -17.55
CA ARG A 174 -7.64 -1.67 -18.29
C ARG A 174 -6.54 -1.07 -17.42
N GLY A 175 -6.85 -0.69 -16.18
CA GLY A 175 -5.84 -0.22 -15.22
C GLY A 175 -4.76 -1.27 -14.96
N VAL A 176 -5.16 -2.53 -14.81
CA VAL A 176 -4.18 -3.64 -14.67
C VAL A 176 -3.36 -3.83 -15.95
N ALA A 177 -3.93 -3.61 -17.14
CA ALA A 177 -3.16 -3.67 -18.38
C ALA A 177 -2.10 -2.57 -18.49
N ASN A 178 -2.34 -1.41 -17.91
CA ASN A 178 -1.52 -0.19 -18.00
C ASN A 178 -0.72 0.11 -16.70
N ILE A 179 -0.41 -0.90 -15.89
CA ILE A 179 0.22 -0.72 -14.56
C ILE A 179 1.52 0.09 -14.68
N GLU A 180 2.39 -0.26 -15.61
CA GLU A 180 3.71 0.34 -15.75
C GLU A 180 3.61 1.82 -16.17
N GLU A 181 2.69 2.13 -17.10
CA GLU A 181 2.42 3.51 -17.53
C GLU A 181 1.81 4.35 -16.42
N ILE A 182 0.94 3.77 -15.59
CA ILE A 182 0.37 4.42 -14.41
C ILE A 182 1.48 4.73 -13.39
N CYS A 183 2.36 3.75 -13.11
CA CYS A 183 3.49 3.94 -12.20
C CYS A 183 4.44 5.05 -12.67
N ALA A 184 4.65 5.17 -13.97
CA ALA A 184 5.55 6.15 -14.59
C ALA A 184 4.95 7.54 -14.75
N ALA A 185 3.62 7.69 -14.62
CA ALA A 185 2.88 8.87 -15.08
C ALA A 185 3.22 10.16 -14.32
N SER A 186 3.54 10.06 -13.04
CA SER A 186 3.84 11.23 -12.22
C SER A 186 4.80 10.87 -11.10
N PRO A 187 5.66 11.79 -10.79
CA PRO A 187 6.53 11.72 -9.64
C PRO A 187 5.79 11.84 -8.29
N ARG A 188 4.52 12.25 -8.29
CA ARG A 188 3.65 12.22 -7.11
C ARG A 188 3.17 10.83 -6.76
N MET A 189 3.36 9.85 -7.67
CA MET A 189 2.91 8.49 -7.41
C MET A 189 3.61 7.94 -6.16
N GLN A 190 2.80 7.63 -5.14
CA GLN A 190 3.26 7.03 -3.88
C GLN A 190 3.16 5.51 -3.94
N GLY A 191 2.10 4.99 -4.55
CA GLY A 191 1.87 3.56 -4.59
C GLY A 191 0.62 3.16 -5.36
N LEU A 192 0.41 1.86 -5.36
CA LEU A 192 -0.78 1.23 -5.93
C LEU A 192 -1.44 0.32 -4.90
N SER A 193 -2.78 0.24 -4.95
CA SER A 193 -3.56 -0.76 -4.23
C SER A 193 -4.35 -1.64 -5.17
N LEU A 194 -4.52 -2.91 -4.81
CA LEU A 194 -5.48 -3.78 -5.48
C LEU A 194 -6.91 -3.48 -4.98
N GLY A 195 -7.83 -3.21 -5.91
CA GLY A 195 -9.27 -3.09 -5.65
C GLY A 195 -10.02 -4.36 -6.08
N PRO A 196 -10.07 -5.43 -5.26
CA PRO A 196 -10.49 -6.76 -5.72
C PRO A 196 -11.98 -6.85 -6.05
N ALA A 197 -12.86 -6.06 -5.44
CA ALA A 197 -14.30 -6.12 -5.69
C ALA A 197 -14.65 -5.60 -7.09
N ASP A 198 -14.24 -4.37 -7.39
CA ASP A 198 -14.48 -3.75 -8.69
C ASP A 198 -13.73 -4.45 -9.81
N LEU A 199 -12.49 -4.88 -9.55
CA LEU A 199 -11.71 -5.65 -10.51
C LEU A 199 -12.36 -7.00 -10.85
N ALA A 200 -12.92 -7.71 -9.86
CA ALA A 200 -13.65 -8.94 -10.10
C ALA A 200 -14.89 -8.69 -10.97
N ALA A 201 -15.66 -7.64 -10.68
CA ALA A 201 -16.83 -7.26 -11.46
C ALA A 201 -16.43 -6.86 -12.89
N ASN A 202 -15.42 -6.01 -13.06
CA ASN A 202 -14.94 -5.55 -14.36
C ASN A 202 -14.39 -6.70 -15.21
N ARG A 203 -13.67 -7.65 -14.61
CA ARG A 203 -13.18 -8.90 -15.24
C ARG A 203 -14.27 -9.93 -15.47
N ARG A 204 -15.50 -9.68 -15.01
CA ARG A 204 -16.61 -10.64 -15.07
C ARG A 204 -16.28 -11.97 -14.35
N MET A 205 -15.52 -11.91 -13.27
CA MET A 205 -15.22 -13.07 -12.43
C MET A 205 -16.49 -13.62 -11.78
N LYS A 206 -16.50 -14.91 -11.50
CA LYS A 206 -17.67 -15.61 -10.94
C LYS A 206 -17.54 -15.77 -9.42
N THR A 207 -17.19 -14.69 -8.74
CA THR A 207 -17.06 -14.61 -7.29
C THR A 207 -17.78 -13.38 -6.75
N THR A 208 -18.33 -13.50 -5.55
CA THR A 208 -18.90 -12.38 -4.78
C THR A 208 -18.01 -12.02 -3.58
N ARG A 209 -16.86 -12.66 -3.43
CA ARG A 209 -15.93 -12.40 -2.34
C ARG A 209 -15.12 -11.14 -2.61
N VAL A 210 -14.97 -10.33 -1.58
CA VAL A 210 -14.12 -9.13 -1.63
C VAL A 210 -12.75 -9.47 -1.04
N GLY A 211 -11.81 -9.76 -1.93
CA GLY A 211 -10.48 -10.23 -1.55
C GLY A 211 -10.45 -11.71 -1.12
N GLY A 212 -9.26 -12.17 -0.80
CA GLY A 212 -9.05 -13.54 -0.35
C GLY A 212 -9.16 -14.60 -1.44
N GLY A 213 -8.91 -15.85 -1.04
CA GLY A 213 -9.04 -17.03 -1.90
C GLY A 213 -10.51 -17.44 -2.10
N HIS A 214 -10.75 -18.38 -3.01
CA HIS A 214 -12.06 -18.95 -3.27
C HIS A 214 -12.02 -20.47 -3.08
N PRO A 215 -12.96 -21.09 -2.31
CA PRO A 215 -12.91 -22.53 -2.00
C PRO A 215 -12.98 -23.42 -3.24
N ASP A 216 -13.59 -22.94 -4.32
CA ASP A 216 -13.69 -23.70 -5.57
C ASP A 216 -12.49 -23.48 -6.51
N TYR A 217 -11.60 -22.53 -6.19
CA TYR A 217 -10.39 -22.29 -6.98
C TYR A 217 -9.22 -23.07 -6.38
N VAL A 218 -9.18 -24.35 -6.71
CA VAL A 218 -8.27 -25.33 -6.11
C VAL A 218 -7.54 -26.16 -7.15
N VAL A 219 -6.36 -26.64 -6.78
CA VAL A 219 -5.64 -27.72 -7.46
C VAL A 219 -5.86 -29.01 -6.68
N ARG A 220 -6.14 -30.11 -7.39
CA ARG A 220 -6.20 -31.45 -6.80
C ARG A 220 -4.85 -32.11 -6.97
N ALA A 221 -4.39 -32.78 -5.92
CA ALA A 221 -3.25 -33.65 -6.00
C ALA A 221 -3.50 -34.79 -7.01
N ASP A 222 -2.44 -35.40 -7.52
CA ASP A 222 -2.56 -36.62 -8.33
C ASP A 222 -3.20 -37.75 -7.52
N PRO A 223 -3.91 -38.68 -8.15
CA PRO A 223 -4.42 -39.87 -7.48
C PRO A 223 -3.29 -40.65 -6.81
N ASP A 224 -3.53 -41.14 -5.61
CA ASP A 224 -2.64 -42.13 -4.99
C ASP A 224 -2.67 -43.41 -5.80
N PRO A 225 -1.55 -43.88 -6.35
CA PRO A 225 -1.50 -45.13 -7.14
C PRO A 225 -1.94 -46.37 -6.34
N GLU A 226 -1.73 -46.35 -5.02
CA GLU A 226 -2.11 -47.49 -4.15
C GLU A 226 -3.58 -47.39 -3.70
N HIS A 227 -4.17 -46.18 -3.73
CA HIS A 227 -5.55 -45.95 -3.32
C HIS A 227 -6.27 -45.01 -4.34
N PRO A 228 -6.50 -45.47 -5.59
CA PRO A 228 -7.00 -44.65 -6.67
C PRO A 228 -8.40 -44.05 -6.43
N ASP A 229 -9.21 -44.70 -5.57
CA ASP A 229 -10.56 -44.24 -5.21
C ASP A 229 -10.60 -43.33 -3.96
N ALA A 230 -9.44 -43.04 -3.35
CA ALA A 230 -9.36 -42.15 -2.20
C ALA A 230 -9.70 -40.71 -2.58
N VAL A 231 -10.24 -39.96 -1.62
CA VAL A 231 -10.49 -38.52 -1.81
C VAL A 231 -9.13 -37.80 -2.03
N ARG A 232 -8.98 -37.20 -3.18
CA ARG A 232 -7.76 -36.51 -3.57
C ARG A 232 -7.63 -35.19 -2.76
N PRO A 233 -6.49 -34.93 -2.13
CA PRO A 233 -6.21 -33.69 -1.47
C PRO A 233 -6.37 -32.50 -2.43
N THR A 234 -6.87 -31.39 -1.92
CA THR A 234 -7.02 -30.15 -2.68
C THR A 234 -6.22 -29.03 -2.04
N PHE A 235 -5.64 -28.17 -2.86
CA PHE A 235 -4.89 -27.00 -2.44
C PHE A 235 -5.54 -25.76 -3.05
N GLN A 236 -5.89 -24.80 -2.20
CA GLN A 236 -6.47 -23.54 -2.65
C GLN A 236 -5.42 -22.71 -3.39
N GLN A 237 -5.84 -22.08 -4.49
CA GLN A 237 -5.02 -21.11 -5.21
C GLN A 237 -5.40 -19.68 -4.84
N ASP A 238 -4.47 -18.75 -5.00
CA ASP A 238 -4.70 -17.33 -4.84
C ASP A 238 -5.23 -16.73 -6.16
N LEU A 239 -6.47 -16.25 -6.15
CA LEU A 239 -7.11 -15.60 -7.30
C LEU A 239 -6.37 -14.34 -7.74
N TRP A 240 -5.65 -13.70 -6.83
CA TRP A 240 -5.04 -12.38 -7.02
C TRP A 240 -3.55 -12.43 -7.28
N HIS A 241 -2.93 -13.60 -7.16
CA HIS A 241 -1.48 -13.81 -7.24
C HIS A 241 -0.86 -13.10 -8.45
N TYR A 242 -1.36 -13.36 -9.66
CA TYR A 242 -0.82 -12.75 -10.88
C TYR A 242 -0.90 -11.22 -10.85
N THR A 243 -2.04 -10.66 -10.43
CA THR A 243 -2.22 -9.20 -10.40
C THR A 243 -1.34 -8.56 -9.34
N LEU A 244 -1.23 -9.20 -8.15
CA LEU A 244 -0.36 -8.73 -7.08
C LEU A 244 1.11 -8.79 -7.46
N ALA A 245 1.59 -9.91 -8.00
CA ALA A 245 2.98 -10.06 -8.41
C ALA A 245 3.37 -8.98 -9.44
N ARG A 246 2.53 -8.79 -10.48
CA ARG A 246 2.76 -7.76 -11.49
C ARG A 246 2.72 -6.34 -10.91
N MET A 247 1.80 -6.06 -9.98
CA MET A 247 1.74 -4.77 -9.29
C MET A 247 2.99 -4.52 -8.45
N VAL A 248 3.49 -5.52 -7.74
CA VAL A 248 4.72 -5.44 -6.94
C VAL A 248 5.92 -5.16 -7.85
N ASP A 249 6.06 -5.91 -8.95
CA ASP A 249 7.17 -5.72 -9.91
C ASP A 249 7.18 -4.28 -10.46
N ALA A 250 6.02 -3.77 -10.87
CA ALA A 250 5.91 -2.40 -11.36
C ALA A 250 6.20 -1.37 -10.25
N CYS A 251 5.61 -1.52 -9.07
CA CYS A 251 5.86 -0.60 -7.96
C CYS A 251 7.34 -0.54 -7.59
N VAL A 252 8.01 -1.69 -7.43
CA VAL A 252 9.43 -1.76 -7.12
C VAL A 252 10.26 -1.13 -8.24
N THR A 253 9.90 -1.39 -9.50
CA THR A 253 10.57 -0.81 -10.67
C THR A 253 10.56 0.72 -10.64
N PHE A 254 9.47 1.34 -10.24
CA PHE A 254 9.33 2.79 -10.21
C PHE A 254 9.52 3.42 -8.82
N GLY A 255 9.94 2.63 -7.82
CA GLY A 255 10.18 3.11 -6.45
C GLY A 255 8.88 3.50 -5.72
N LEU A 256 7.78 2.81 -6.01
CA LEU A 256 6.46 3.00 -5.42
C LEU A 256 6.15 1.91 -4.39
N LEU A 257 5.10 2.11 -3.61
CA LEU A 257 4.67 1.18 -2.56
C LEU A 257 3.45 0.35 -3.01
N PRO A 258 3.54 -0.98 -3.06
CA PRO A 258 2.40 -1.85 -3.36
C PRO A 258 1.60 -2.17 -2.09
N PHE A 259 0.28 -2.10 -2.17
CA PHE A 259 -0.64 -2.43 -1.07
C PHE A 259 -1.66 -3.48 -1.51
N TYR A 260 -1.95 -4.41 -0.61
CA TYR A 260 -3.13 -5.24 -0.75
C TYR A 260 -4.40 -4.42 -0.47
N GLY A 261 -5.48 -4.73 -1.17
CA GLY A 261 -6.78 -4.11 -0.95
C GLY A 261 -7.53 -4.67 0.28
N PRO A 262 -8.87 -4.53 0.29
CA PRO A 262 -9.69 -4.98 1.39
C PRO A 262 -9.86 -6.51 1.43
N PHE A 263 -10.11 -7.01 2.64
CA PHE A 263 -10.67 -8.33 2.89
C PHE A 263 -12.08 -8.18 3.49
N GLY A 264 -13.10 -8.63 2.74
CA GLY A 264 -14.50 -8.28 3.04
C GLY A 264 -15.16 -9.11 4.14
N ASP A 265 -14.71 -10.34 4.39
CA ASP A 265 -15.26 -11.19 5.46
C ASP A 265 -14.62 -10.86 6.82
N ILE A 266 -15.18 -9.87 7.50
CA ILE A 266 -14.66 -9.35 8.76
C ILE A 266 -14.59 -10.43 9.86
N LYS A 267 -15.44 -11.46 9.78
CA LYS A 267 -15.51 -12.51 10.80
C LYS A 267 -14.43 -13.57 10.60
N ASP A 268 -13.98 -13.77 9.38
CA ASP A 268 -12.93 -14.74 9.05
C ASP A 268 -11.53 -14.11 9.20
N THR A 269 -11.10 -13.99 10.45
CA THR A 269 -9.80 -13.41 10.78
C THR A 269 -8.63 -14.30 10.34
N VAL A 270 -8.85 -15.59 10.20
CA VAL A 270 -7.82 -16.55 9.75
C VAL A 270 -7.54 -16.35 8.26
N ALA A 271 -8.59 -16.37 7.43
CA ALA A 271 -8.42 -16.12 6.00
C ALA A 271 -7.93 -14.70 5.70
N CYS A 272 -8.30 -13.71 6.53
CA CYS A 272 -7.76 -12.36 6.45
C CYS A 272 -6.24 -12.35 6.67
N GLU A 273 -5.77 -13.02 7.73
CA GLU A 273 -4.34 -13.12 8.02
C GLU A 273 -3.59 -13.86 6.89
N ASP A 274 -4.14 -14.99 6.41
CA ASP A 274 -3.54 -15.77 5.33
C ASP A 274 -3.39 -14.93 4.05
N GLN A 275 -4.42 -14.17 3.69
CA GLN A 275 -4.38 -13.32 2.50
C GLN A 275 -3.40 -12.16 2.64
N PHE A 276 -3.36 -11.52 3.80
CA PHE A 276 -2.38 -10.47 4.08
C PHE A 276 -0.96 -11.03 4.09
N ARG A 277 -0.76 -12.25 4.61
CA ARG A 277 0.52 -12.96 4.60
C ARG A 277 1.00 -13.26 3.18
N ASN A 278 0.11 -13.71 2.31
CA ASN A 278 0.42 -13.93 0.89
C ASN A 278 0.88 -12.62 0.23
N ALA A 279 0.17 -11.52 0.46
CA ALA A 279 0.52 -10.22 -0.07
C ALA A 279 1.88 -9.71 0.47
N TYR A 280 2.12 -9.85 1.78
CA TYR A 280 3.39 -9.50 2.41
C TYR A 280 4.57 -10.26 1.79
N LEU A 281 4.43 -11.58 1.62
CA LEU A 281 5.49 -12.42 1.03
C LEU A 281 5.76 -12.11 -0.43
N LEU A 282 4.76 -11.61 -1.16
CA LEU A 282 4.93 -11.12 -2.54
C LEU A 282 5.60 -9.73 -2.61
N GLY A 283 5.69 -9.00 -1.49
CA GLY A 283 6.35 -7.70 -1.42
C GLY A 283 5.44 -6.51 -1.14
N CYS A 284 4.14 -6.72 -0.86
CA CYS A 284 3.27 -5.64 -0.41
C CYS A 284 3.72 -5.09 0.95
N VAL A 285 3.55 -3.77 1.14
CA VAL A 285 3.97 -3.07 2.36
C VAL A 285 2.87 -2.91 3.40
N GLY A 286 1.61 -3.12 3.00
CA GLY A 286 0.43 -2.97 3.85
C GLY A 286 -0.84 -3.43 3.18
N ALA A 287 -1.96 -3.33 3.90
CA ALA A 287 -3.29 -3.69 3.43
C ALA A 287 -4.37 -2.73 3.95
N TRP A 288 -5.55 -2.78 3.33
CA TRP A 288 -6.70 -2.02 3.79
C TRP A 288 -7.39 -2.71 4.96
N SER A 289 -7.82 -1.92 5.91
CA SER A 289 -8.66 -2.34 7.03
C SER A 289 -10.03 -1.67 6.93
N LEU A 290 -11.07 -2.49 6.86
CA LEU A 290 -12.46 -2.06 6.83
C LEU A 290 -13.10 -2.10 8.23
N HIS A 291 -12.44 -2.75 9.18
CA HIS A 291 -12.92 -2.92 10.54
C HIS A 291 -11.76 -2.98 11.54
N PRO A 292 -11.90 -2.43 12.76
CA PRO A 292 -10.81 -2.41 13.74
C PRO A 292 -10.17 -3.78 14.02
N ALA A 293 -10.93 -4.88 13.94
CA ALA A 293 -10.37 -6.24 14.12
C ALA A 293 -9.28 -6.61 13.09
N GLN A 294 -9.22 -5.93 11.94
CA GLN A 294 -8.21 -6.16 10.90
C GLN A 294 -6.93 -5.34 11.12
N ILE A 295 -6.95 -4.33 11.99
CA ILE A 295 -5.81 -3.44 12.25
C ILE A 295 -4.64 -4.24 12.82
N GLU A 296 -4.87 -4.97 13.90
CA GLU A 296 -3.82 -5.76 14.55
C GLU A 296 -3.30 -6.90 13.66
N ILE A 297 -4.18 -7.47 12.82
CA ILE A 297 -3.77 -8.49 11.84
C ILE A 297 -2.81 -7.86 10.83
N ALA A 298 -3.17 -6.73 10.24
CA ALA A 298 -2.33 -6.04 9.28
C ALA A 298 -0.98 -5.61 9.89
N LYS A 299 -0.98 -4.94 11.04
CA LYS A 299 0.25 -4.53 11.72
C LYS A 299 1.16 -5.73 12.01
N ARG A 300 0.61 -6.83 12.51
CA ARG A 300 1.36 -8.06 12.80
C ARG A 300 1.95 -8.69 11.54
N VAL A 301 1.15 -8.77 10.47
CA VAL A 301 1.56 -9.44 9.23
C VAL A 301 2.59 -8.63 8.46
N PHE A 302 2.39 -7.31 8.36
CA PHE A 302 3.30 -6.42 7.62
C PHE A 302 4.48 -5.91 8.46
N SER A 303 4.72 -6.51 9.62
CA SER A 303 5.95 -6.36 10.39
C SER A 303 6.75 -7.65 10.33
N PRO A 304 8.07 -7.62 10.10
CA PRO A 304 8.91 -8.81 10.17
C PRO A 304 8.78 -9.53 11.51
N ARG A 305 8.82 -10.85 11.50
CA ARG A 305 8.84 -11.61 12.75
C ARG A 305 10.18 -11.44 13.44
N PRO A 306 10.24 -11.33 14.77
CA PRO A 306 11.52 -11.20 15.49
C PRO A 306 12.51 -12.33 15.17
N SER A 307 12.01 -13.57 15.02
CA SER A 307 12.84 -14.72 14.61
C SER A 307 13.47 -14.53 13.24
N ASP A 308 12.72 -13.96 12.29
CA ASP A 308 13.20 -13.75 10.92
C ASP A 308 14.25 -12.62 10.90
N VAL A 309 14.06 -11.58 11.71
CA VAL A 309 15.04 -10.49 11.88
C VAL A 309 16.35 -11.02 12.49
N GLN A 310 16.25 -11.82 13.55
CA GLN A 310 17.41 -12.42 14.21
C GLN A 310 18.16 -13.37 13.25
N GLN A 311 17.45 -14.21 12.52
CA GLN A 311 18.07 -15.10 11.54
C GLN A 311 18.72 -14.30 10.40
N ALA A 312 18.05 -13.30 9.86
CA ALA A 312 18.59 -12.43 8.84
C ALA A 312 19.88 -11.70 9.31
N GLN A 313 19.89 -11.20 10.56
CA GLN A 313 21.07 -10.57 11.12
C GLN A 313 22.24 -11.57 11.25
N ARG A 314 21.97 -12.82 11.70
CA ARG A 314 22.99 -13.88 11.78
C ARG A 314 23.61 -14.20 10.41
N VAL A 315 22.80 -14.26 9.34
CA VAL A 315 23.31 -14.47 7.98
C VAL A 315 24.22 -13.31 7.54
N ILE A 316 23.77 -12.06 7.77
CA ILE A 316 24.58 -10.86 7.44
C ILE A 316 25.92 -10.89 8.20
N ASP A 317 25.89 -11.18 9.50
CA ASP A 317 27.10 -11.19 10.33
C ASP A 317 28.07 -12.31 9.92
N ALA A 318 27.54 -13.48 9.55
CA ALA A 318 28.35 -14.63 9.13
C ALA A 318 28.99 -14.43 7.73
N MET A 319 28.32 -13.71 6.85
CA MET A 319 28.82 -13.41 5.49
C MET A 319 29.85 -12.26 5.46
N GLY A 320 29.93 -11.44 6.51
CA GLY A 320 30.92 -10.37 6.63
C GLY A 320 30.83 -9.31 5.53
N ASP A 321 31.66 -9.44 4.49
CA ASP A 321 31.64 -8.49 3.36
C ASP A 321 30.50 -8.71 2.36
N GLY A 322 29.68 -9.77 2.56
CA GLY A 322 28.52 -10.09 1.74
C GLY A 322 28.85 -10.73 0.41
N THR A 323 30.07 -11.30 0.25
CA THR A 323 30.51 -11.95 -0.98
C THR A 323 30.78 -13.45 -0.78
N GLY A 324 30.61 -14.22 -1.85
CA GLY A 324 30.86 -15.66 -1.86
C GLY A 324 29.70 -16.48 -1.34
N ALA A 325 30.00 -17.67 -0.80
CA ALA A 325 29.00 -18.57 -0.23
C ALA A 325 29.54 -19.28 1.02
N ILE A 326 28.65 -19.44 2.01
CA ILE A 326 28.96 -20.15 3.26
C ILE A 326 27.89 -21.19 3.56
N MET A 327 28.20 -22.12 4.46
CA MET A 327 27.19 -23.00 5.07
C MET A 327 26.86 -22.50 6.46
N LEU A 328 25.58 -22.11 6.68
CA LEU A 328 25.07 -21.69 7.99
C LEU A 328 23.86 -22.56 8.36
N ASP A 329 23.91 -23.23 9.49
CA ASP A 329 22.83 -24.10 9.98
C ASP A 329 22.36 -25.15 8.95
N GLY A 330 23.30 -25.69 8.13
CA GLY A 330 23.02 -26.67 7.10
C GLY A 330 22.37 -26.13 5.82
N LYS A 331 22.30 -24.81 5.66
CA LYS A 331 21.83 -24.12 4.45
C LYS A 331 22.98 -23.34 3.80
N MET A 332 22.98 -23.32 2.48
CA MET A 332 23.89 -22.47 1.72
C MET A 332 23.33 -21.04 1.70
N GLU A 333 24.16 -20.11 2.14
CA GLU A 333 23.90 -18.67 2.08
C GLU A 333 24.93 -18.02 1.15
N ASP A 334 24.47 -17.08 0.33
CA ASP A 334 25.27 -16.38 -0.69
C ASP A 334 24.92 -14.90 -0.77
N ASP A 335 25.46 -14.19 -1.75
CA ASP A 335 25.21 -12.76 -1.99
C ASP A 335 23.70 -12.46 -2.16
N ALA A 336 22.93 -13.36 -2.74
CA ALA A 336 21.48 -13.18 -2.91
C ALA A 336 20.76 -13.31 -1.58
N SER A 337 21.13 -14.30 -0.76
CA SER A 337 20.62 -14.48 0.60
C SER A 337 20.87 -13.24 1.47
N VAL A 338 22.07 -12.67 1.40
CA VAL A 338 22.43 -11.44 2.14
C VAL A 338 21.55 -10.27 1.73
N LYS A 339 21.30 -10.09 0.43
CA LYS A 339 20.41 -9.02 -0.07
C LYS A 339 19.00 -9.18 0.47
N GLN A 340 18.45 -10.41 0.49
CA GLN A 340 17.13 -10.69 1.08
C GLN A 340 17.12 -10.41 2.59
N CYS A 341 18.17 -10.80 3.32
CA CYS A 341 18.31 -10.52 4.75
C CYS A 341 18.34 -9.01 5.04
N HIS A 342 19.03 -8.23 4.23
CA HIS A 342 19.02 -6.77 4.36
C HIS A 342 17.62 -6.15 4.18
N VAL A 343 16.77 -6.66 3.30
CA VAL A 343 15.38 -6.20 3.16
C VAL A 343 14.63 -6.36 4.48
N VAL A 344 14.74 -7.52 5.11
CA VAL A 344 14.05 -7.82 6.39
C VAL A 344 14.58 -6.94 7.52
N VAL A 345 15.91 -6.87 7.69
CA VAL A 345 16.53 -6.11 8.78
C VAL A 345 16.31 -4.61 8.63
N ASN A 346 16.41 -4.08 7.41
CA ASN A 346 16.18 -2.65 7.17
C ASN A 346 14.72 -2.26 7.45
N LEU A 347 13.75 -3.07 7.01
CA LEU A 347 12.34 -2.84 7.36
C LEU A 347 12.12 -2.87 8.88
N ALA A 348 12.71 -3.86 9.57
CA ALA A 348 12.62 -3.97 11.01
C ALA A 348 13.18 -2.72 11.72
N ARG A 349 14.34 -2.21 11.32
CA ARG A 349 14.95 -0.98 11.86
C ARG A 349 14.07 0.25 11.61
N GLN A 350 13.58 0.42 10.39
CA GLN A 350 12.72 1.55 10.03
C GLN A 350 11.41 1.55 10.83
N LEU A 351 10.83 0.37 11.10
CA LEU A 351 9.65 0.25 11.96
C LEU A 351 10.00 0.52 13.42
N ALA A 352 11.13 0.00 13.90
CA ALA A 352 11.61 0.19 15.28
C ALA A 352 11.85 1.67 15.63
N ASP A 353 12.31 2.47 14.67
CA ASP A 353 12.49 3.92 14.84
C ASP A 353 11.17 4.66 15.14
N ARG A 354 10.03 4.05 14.83
CA ARG A 354 8.68 4.61 14.98
C ARG A 354 7.79 3.85 15.97
N ASP A 355 8.19 2.65 16.36
CA ASP A 355 7.42 1.75 17.21
C ASP A 355 8.34 1.15 18.30
N PRO A 356 8.38 1.76 19.52
CA PRO A 356 9.27 1.32 20.60
C PRO A 356 9.01 -0.12 21.05
N GLU A 357 7.77 -0.62 20.94
CA GLU A 357 7.47 -2.02 21.28
C GLU A 357 8.12 -2.98 20.28
N LEU A 358 8.10 -2.64 18.99
CA LEU A 358 8.81 -3.41 17.98
C LEU A 358 10.32 -3.32 18.17
N ALA A 359 10.88 -2.16 18.52
CA ALA A 359 12.30 -2.01 18.80
C ALA A 359 12.74 -2.98 19.90
N ALA A 360 12.01 -3.02 21.02
CA ALA A 360 12.30 -3.94 22.11
C ALA A 360 12.19 -5.43 21.69
N ARG A 361 11.21 -5.77 20.84
CA ARG A 361 11.01 -7.15 20.33
C ARG A 361 12.08 -7.58 19.34
N TYR A 362 12.65 -6.67 18.57
CA TYR A 362 13.75 -6.95 17.63
C TYR A 362 15.11 -6.96 18.32
N GLY A 363 15.23 -6.35 19.51
CA GLY A 363 16.49 -6.23 20.24
C GLY A 363 17.39 -5.08 19.73
N PHE A 364 16.74 -4.03 19.22
CA PHE A 364 17.40 -2.79 18.75
C PHE A 364 17.49 -1.75 19.86
#